data_4f01356765a60688c015d2ac90b8a42e
#
_entry.id   4f01356765a60688c015d2ac90b8a42e
#
_cell.length_a   1.000
_cell.length_b   1.000
_cell.length_c   1.000
_cell.angle_alpha   90.00
_cell.angle_beta   90.00
_cell.angle_gamma   90.00
#
_symmetry.space_group_name_H-M   'P 1'
#
loop_
_entity.id
_entity.type
_entity.pdbx_description
1 polymer ?
#
loop_
_entity_poly.entity_id
_entity_poly.type
_entity_poly.pdbx_seq_one_letter_code
_entity_poly.pdbx_strand_id
1 'polypeptide(L)'
;YGAYLAVRMNAELGTAYDELKMLNWCFDGNNSDRDGWGVMCERWNKYDVHGLVGQKKDEQYAFAMNTFSQAAALVPIVKYNPAYASTIGKWMLNLANACRLFYADEHPRNRQSSSIWEGDPQHVICYEGLRKDLYHGNHFEPFQGLLSDEGPYAIGDQVKTMSSATDICLYGSAWVGMLASIVDTTNVECILQLDCNATDFYSTRKYPTYLLFNPYFEAKEVTLNQHFTEPTDLYDLVSKKYIKKNCTGETSIILNPDNAVTIVCIPASAKKTKKHGKLIVDGEIVDYRL
;
A
#
# COMPACT_ATOMS: atom_id res chain seq x y z
N TYR A 1 -8.64 -6.94 6.19
CA TYR A 1 -7.88 -8.09 6.73
C TYR A 1 -8.41 -9.46 6.29
N GLY A 2 -9.68 -9.59 5.88
CA GLY A 2 -10.24 -10.87 5.41
C GLY A 2 -9.44 -11.51 4.27
N ALA A 3 -9.07 -10.73 3.26
CA ALA A 3 -8.25 -11.20 2.14
C ALA A 3 -6.85 -11.65 2.61
N TYR A 4 -6.19 -10.88 3.47
CA TYR A 4 -4.91 -11.25 4.05
C TYR A 4 -4.99 -12.59 4.80
N LEU A 5 -5.99 -12.75 5.66
CA LEU A 5 -6.17 -14.00 6.42
C LEU A 5 -6.44 -15.18 5.49
N ALA A 6 -7.29 -15.02 4.46
CA ALA A 6 -7.58 -16.09 3.50
C ALA A 6 -6.31 -16.57 2.79
N VAL A 7 -5.51 -15.66 2.24
CA VAL A 7 -4.26 -15.98 1.54
C VAL A 7 -3.26 -16.65 2.48
N ARG A 8 -3.09 -16.10 3.67
CA ARG A 8 -2.16 -16.63 4.66
C ARG A 8 -2.57 -18.02 5.17
N MET A 9 -3.82 -18.22 5.54
CA MET A 9 -4.32 -19.52 6.02
C MET A 9 -4.23 -20.60 4.94
N ASN A 10 -4.50 -20.24 3.69
CA ASN A 10 -4.32 -21.18 2.58
C ASN A 10 -2.85 -21.63 2.46
N ALA A 11 -1.91 -20.71 2.60
CA ALA A 11 -0.47 -21.01 2.51
C ALA A 11 0.06 -21.78 3.73
N GLU A 12 -0.28 -21.35 4.94
CA GLU A 12 0.23 -21.92 6.19
C GLU A 12 -0.47 -23.23 6.57
N LEU A 13 -1.79 -23.27 6.47
CA LEU A 13 -2.64 -24.33 7.00
C LEU A 13 -3.23 -25.24 5.91
N GLY A 14 -3.07 -24.90 4.62
CA GLY A 14 -3.65 -25.66 3.51
C GLY A 14 -5.17 -25.56 3.44
N THR A 15 -5.76 -24.49 3.95
CA THR A 15 -7.20 -24.21 3.75
C THR A 15 -7.48 -23.85 2.29
N ALA A 16 -8.74 -23.82 1.90
CA ALA A 16 -9.18 -23.54 0.54
C ALA A 16 -10.14 -22.34 0.47
N TYR A 17 -9.79 -21.25 1.15
CA TYR A 17 -10.56 -20.01 1.05
C TYR A 17 -10.43 -19.42 -0.36
N ASP A 18 -11.50 -18.83 -0.85
CA ASP A 18 -11.52 -18.15 -2.15
C ASP A 18 -10.78 -16.81 -2.06
N GLU A 19 -9.46 -16.86 -2.30
CA GLU A 19 -8.57 -15.69 -2.25
C GLU A 19 -9.01 -14.63 -3.27
N LEU A 20 -9.37 -15.05 -4.48
CA LEU A 20 -9.72 -14.13 -5.56
C LEU A 20 -11.00 -13.36 -5.24
N LYS A 21 -12.01 -14.04 -4.73
CA LYS A 21 -13.26 -13.40 -4.29
C LYS A 21 -13.00 -12.37 -3.19
N MET A 22 -12.17 -12.72 -2.20
CA MET A 22 -11.83 -11.81 -1.12
C MET A 22 -11.05 -10.58 -1.61
N LEU A 23 -10.14 -10.78 -2.56
CA LEU A 23 -9.39 -9.66 -3.18
C LEU A 23 -10.31 -8.80 -4.05
N ASN A 24 -11.18 -9.39 -4.85
CA ASN A 24 -12.15 -8.65 -5.65
C ASN A 24 -13.03 -7.74 -4.77
N TRP A 25 -13.40 -8.20 -3.60
CA TRP A 25 -14.14 -7.36 -2.64
C TRP A 25 -13.33 -6.16 -2.13
N CYS A 26 -12.01 -6.22 -2.15
CA CYS A 26 -11.17 -5.09 -1.78
C CYS A 26 -11.00 -4.07 -2.91
N PHE A 27 -11.04 -4.53 -4.17
CA PHE A 27 -10.72 -3.70 -5.33
C PHE A 27 -11.95 -3.23 -6.12
N ASP A 28 -12.95 -4.09 -6.28
CA ASP A 28 -14.11 -3.79 -7.11
C ASP A 28 -15.27 -3.21 -6.30
N GLY A 29 -15.38 -1.89 -6.34
CA GLY A 29 -16.44 -1.16 -5.65
C GLY A 29 -17.81 -1.20 -6.33
N ASN A 30 -17.91 -1.78 -7.52
CA ASN A 30 -19.16 -1.91 -8.27
C ASN A 30 -19.66 -3.36 -8.33
N ASN A 31 -19.08 -4.24 -7.54
CA ASN A 31 -19.46 -5.63 -7.49
C ASN A 31 -20.88 -5.77 -6.89
N SER A 32 -21.70 -6.63 -7.51
CA SER A 32 -23.08 -6.92 -7.06
C SER A 32 -23.15 -7.50 -5.65
N ASP A 33 -22.11 -8.22 -5.22
CA ASP A 33 -22.06 -8.84 -3.89
C ASP A 33 -21.72 -7.80 -2.79
N ARG A 34 -21.08 -6.69 -3.16
CA ARG A 34 -20.61 -5.71 -2.21
C ARG A 34 -20.51 -4.32 -2.84
N ASP A 35 -21.64 -3.68 -2.85
CA ASP A 35 -21.82 -2.40 -3.53
C ASP A 35 -21.17 -1.23 -2.80
N GLY A 36 -20.59 -0.33 -3.56
CA GLY A 36 -20.19 1.01 -3.14
C GLY A 36 -18.75 1.20 -2.69
N TRP A 37 -18.05 0.16 -2.23
CA TRP A 37 -16.67 0.28 -1.74
C TRP A 37 -15.65 -0.41 -2.65
N GLY A 38 -14.52 0.24 -2.87
CA GLY A 38 -13.44 -0.33 -3.69
C GLY A 38 -12.33 0.66 -3.97
N VAL A 39 -11.44 0.26 -4.88
CA VAL A 39 -10.32 1.08 -5.32
C VAL A 39 -10.77 2.02 -6.43
N MET A 40 -10.45 3.30 -6.29
CA MET A 40 -10.70 4.31 -7.32
C MET A 40 -9.81 4.07 -8.53
N CYS A 41 -10.39 4.17 -9.73
CA CYS A 41 -9.69 4.04 -11.00
C CYS A 41 -10.06 5.22 -11.91
N GLU A 42 -10.05 6.44 -11.36
CA GLU A 42 -10.56 7.62 -12.04
C GLU A 42 -9.72 8.86 -11.72
N ARG A 43 -9.99 9.91 -12.46
CA ARG A 43 -9.43 11.25 -12.22
C ARG A 43 -10.57 12.17 -11.83
N TRP A 44 -10.35 12.93 -10.76
CA TRP A 44 -11.24 13.98 -10.33
C TRP A 44 -10.67 15.34 -10.75
N ASN A 45 -11.25 15.92 -11.79
CA ASN A 45 -10.67 17.08 -12.48
C ASN A 45 -9.20 16.81 -12.92
N LYS A 46 -8.26 17.62 -12.48
CA LYS A 46 -6.83 17.45 -12.77
C LYS A 46 -6.12 16.45 -11.85
N TYR A 47 -6.79 15.98 -10.81
CA TYR A 47 -6.20 15.15 -9.77
C TYR A 47 -6.42 13.67 -10.07
N ASP A 48 -5.35 12.91 -10.02
CA ASP A 48 -5.36 11.48 -10.22
C ASP A 48 -5.59 10.77 -8.87
N VAL A 49 -6.74 10.12 -8.72
CA VAL A 49 -7.14 9.42 -7.49
C VAL A 49 -7.01 7.90 -7.61
N HIS A 50 -6.34 7.41 -8.66
CA HIS A 50 -6.11 5.99 -8.85
C HIS A 50 -5.42 5.37 -7.63
N GLY A 51 -5.97 4.26 -7.17
CA GLY A 51 -5.42 3.49 -6.07
C GLY A 51 -6.00 3.82 -4.69
N LEU A 52 -6.64 4.98 -4.50
CA LEU A 52 -7.32 5.29 -3.24
C LEU A 52 -8.53 4.39 -3.02
N VAL A 53 -8.82 4.09 -1.76
CA VAL A 53 -9.95 3.26 -1.35
C VAL A 53 -11.10 4.12 -0.86
N GLY A 54 -12.29 3.87 -1.37
CA GLY A 54 -13.44 4.64 -0.94
C GLY A 54 -14.76 4.18 -1.51
N GLN A 55 -15.76 4.99 -1.26
CA GLN A 55 -17.12 4.80 -1.74
C GLN A 55 -17.23 5.31 -3.17
N LYS A 56 -17.50 4.42 -4.11
CA LYS A 56 -17.53 4.76 -5.55
C LYS A 56 -18.90 5.08 -6.07
N LYS A 57 -19.94 4.47 -5.53
CA LYS A 57 -21.25 4.46 -6.16
C LYS A 57 -22.01 5.78 -5.95
N ASP A 58 -22.17 6.22 -4.74
CA ASP A 58 -23.07 7.32 -4.43
C ASP A 58 -22.35 8.66 -4.19
N GLU A 59 -21.27 8.65 -3.43
CA GLU A 59 -20.65 9.89 -2.96
C GLU A 59 -19.25 10.13 -3.51
N GLN A 60 -18.63 9.13 -4.11
CA GLN A 60 -17.27 9.22 -4.66
C GLN A 60 -16.31 9.83 -3.65
N TYR A 61 -16.21 9.14 -2.52
CA TYR A 61 -15.47 9.55 -1.37
C TYR A 61 -14.31 8.60 -1.13
N ALA A 62 -13.07 9.10 -1.14
CA ALA A 62 -11.87 8.34 -0.85
C ALA A 62 -11.38 8.61 0.57
N PHE A 63 -11.19 7.55 1.37
CA PHE A 63 -10.81 7.63 2.77
C PHE A 63 -9.32 7.36 2.98
N ALA A 64 -8.63 8.24 3.68
CA ALA A 64 -7.23 8.07 4.03
C ALA A 64 -7.02 6.80 4.86
N MET A 65 -7.77 6.63 5.94
CA MET A 65 -7.68 5.47 6.84
C MET A 65 -7.90 4.15 6.11
N ASN A 66 -8.94 4.06 5.27
CA ASN A 66 -9.25 2.84 4.54
C ASN A 66 -8.17 2.50 3.51
N THR A 67 -7.62 3.51 2.84
CA THR A 67 -6.53 3.36 1.89
C THR A 67 -5.28 2.81 2.58
N PHE A 68 -4.86 3.43 3.67
CA PHE A 68 -3.66 3.03 4.41
C PHE A 68 -3.83 1.64 5.05
N SER A 69 -5.00 1.37 5.63
CA SER A 69 -5.28 0.06 6.24
C SER A 69 -5.37 -1.06 5.22
N GLN A 70 -5.88 -0.79 4.02
CA GLN A 70 -5.89 -1.79 2.96
C GLN A 70 -4.48 -2.09 2.46
N ALA A 71 -3.62 -1.07 2.30
CA ALA A 71 -2.21 -1.25 1.99
C ALA A 71 -1.51 -2.13 3.04
N ALA A 72 -1.71 -1.81 4.32
CA ALA A 72 -1.16 -2.58 5.43
C ALA A 72 -1.60 -4.04 5.44
N ALA A 73 -2.84 -4.32 5.02
CA ALA A 73 -3.35 -5.68 4.95
C ALA A 73 -2.90 -6.44 3.71
N LEU A 74 -2.75 -5.78 2.56
CA LEU A 74 -2.57 -6.48 1.29
C LEU A 74 -1.11 -6.60 0.83
N VAL A 75 -0.22 -5.70 1.23
CA VAL A 75 1.20 -5.83 0.85
C VAL A 75 1.82 -7.13 1.34
N PRO A 76 1.60 -7.61 2.57
CA PRO A 76 2.15 -8.88 3.03
C PRO A 76 1.68 -10.12 2.28
N ILE A 77 0.55 -10.08 1.56
CA ILE A 77 0.00 -11.28 0.91
C ILE A 77 0.93 -11.90 -0.13
N VAL A 78 1.80 -11.10 -0.75
CA VAL A 78 2.75 -11.57 -1.76
C VAL A 78 3.79 -12.56 -1.21
N LYS A 79 4.01 -12.57 0.10
CA LYS A 79 4.84 -13.56 0.78
C LYS A 79 4.19 -14.96 0.75
N TYR A 80 2.88 -15.00 0.85
CA TYR A 80 2.07 -16.22 0.94
C TYR A 80 1.57 -16.67 -0.43
N ASN A 81 1.31 -15.70 -1.34
CA ASN A 81 0.95 -15.98 -2.72
C ASN A 81 1.57 -14.93 -3.67
N PRO A 82 2.77 -15.20 -4.21
CA PRO A 82 3.48 -14.27 -5.09
C PRO A 82 2.82 -14.06 -6.46
N ALA A 83 1.77 -14.82 -6.80
CA ALA A 83 0.99 -14.58 -8.02
C ALA A 83 0.33 -13.19 -8.02
N TYR A 84 0.13 -12.60 -6.85
CA TYR A 84 -0.43 -11.24 -6.71
C TYR A 84 0.61 -10.12 -6.76
N ALA A 85 1.90 -10.42 -6.91
CA ALA A 85 2.99 -9.43 -6.82
C ALA A 85 2.82 -8.26 -7.79
N SER A 86 2.57 -8.53 -9.08
CA SER A 86 2.37 -7.47 -10.07
C SER A 86 1.13 -6.62 -9.80
N THR A 87 0.03 -7.25 -9.42
CA THR A 87 -1.23 -6.54 -9.10
C THR A 87 -1.05 -5.61 -7.90
N ILE A 88 -0.45 -6.13 -6.82
CA ILE A 88 -0.19 -5.33 -5.60
C ILE A 88 0.84 -4.25 -5.88
N GLY A 89 1.91 -4.54 -6.61
CA GLY A 89 2.93 -3.55 -6.98
C GLY A 89 2.36 -2.39 -7.81
N LYS A 90 1.58 -2.67 -8.83
CA LYS A 90 0.87 -1.65 -9.63
C LYS A 90 -0.07 -0.80 -8.79
N TRP A 91 -0.89 -1.46 -7.97
CA TRP A 91 -1.80 -0.76 -7.09
C TRP A 91 -1.07 0.15 -6.11
N MET A 92 -0.02 -0.34 -5.46
CA MET A 92 0.74 0.44 -4.48
C MET A 92 1.44 1.65 -5.09
N LEU A 93 1.92 1.55 -6.32
CA LEU A 93 2.49 2.69 -7.03
C LEU A 93 1.43 3.80 -7.25
N ASN A 94 0.25 3.43 -7.73
CA ASN A 94 -0.86 4.36 -7.92
C ASN A 94 -1.33 4.95 -6.58
N LEU A 95 -1.49 4.10 -5.57
CA LEU A 95 -1.87 4.49 -4.23
C LEU A 95 -0.88 5.50 -3.64
N ALA A 96 0.41 5.22 -3.70
CA ALA A 96 1.45 6.12 -3.17
C ALA A 96 1.41 7.49 -3.85
N ASN A 97 1.23 7.52 -5.18
CA ASN A 97 1.05 8.77 -5.90
C ASN A 97 -0.20 9.53 -5.44
N ALA A 98 -1.34 8.86 -5.36
CA ALA A 98 -2.61 9.49 -5.01
C ALA A 98 -2.71 9.86 -3.52
N CYS A 99 -2.02 9.17 -2.63
CA CYS A 99 -1.98 9.48 -1.19
C CYS A 99 -1.45 10.88 -0.88
N ARG A 100 -0.66 11.49 -1.78
CA ARG A 100 -0.23 12.89 -1.66
C ARG A 100 -1.42 13.83 -1.50
N LEU A 101 -2.54 13.51 -2.14
CA LEU A 101 -3.77 14.30 -2.10
C LEU A 101 -4.41 14.38 -0.71
N PHE A 102 -4.03 13.52 0.21
CA PHE A 102 -4.44 13.62 1.61
C PHE A 102 -3.66 14.69 2.40
N TYR A 103 -2.58 15.24 1.84
CA TYR A 103 -1.77 16.26 2.49
C TYR A 103 -2.21 17.65 2.06
N ALA A 104 -2.22 18.57 3.01
CA ALA A 104 -2.84 19.87 2.85
C ALA A 104 -2.13 20.77 1.83
N ASP A 105 -0.85 20.56 1.54
CA ASP A 105 -0.09 21.33 0.56
C ASP A 105 -0.42 21.00 -0.91
N GLU A 106 -1.08 19.86 -1.14
CA GLU A 106 -1.50 19.44 -2.48
C GLU A 106 -2.78 20.14 -2.98
N HIS A 107 -3.48 20.83 -2.10
CA HIS A 107 -4.75 21.49 -2.43
C HIS A 107 -4.74 22.98 -2.10
N PRO A 108 -5.44 23.82 -2.88
CA PRO A 108 -5.72 25.20 -2.49
C PRO A 108 -6.45 25.25 -1.13
N ARG A 109 -6.12 26.24 -0.31
CA ARG A 109 -6.71 26.38 1.04
C ARG A 109 -8.23 26.43 1.04
N ASN A 110 -8.84 27.02 0.01
CA ASN A 110 -10.30 27.09 -0.13
C ASN A 110 -10.95 25.75 -0.46
N ARG A 111 -10.17 24.67 -0.61
CA ARG A 111 -10.65 23.30 -0.84
C ARG A 111 -10.29 22.35 0.28
N GLN A 112 -9.97 22.88 1.44
CA GLN A 112 -9.58 22.10 2.60
C GLN A 112 -10.41 22.47 3.82
N SER A 113 -10.83 21.47 4.60
CA SER A 113 -11.46 21.73 5.91
C SER A 113 -10.50 22.38 6.89
N SER A 114 -9.20 22.13 6.71
CA SER A 114 -8.11 22.74 7.49
C SER A 114 -7.74 24.17 7.05
N SER A 115 -8.56 24.83 6.24
CA SER A 115 -8.31 26.20 5.75
C SER A 115 -8.06 27.24 6.85
N ILE A 116 -8.52 26.96 8.06
CA ILE A 116 -8.30 27.77 9.25
C ILE A 116 -7.01 27.40 10.01
N TRP A 117 -6.33 26.34 9.62
CA TRP A 117 -5.08 25.93 10.20
C TRP A 117 -3.96 26.91 9.82
N GLU A 118 -3.28 27.45 10.80
CA GLU A 118 -2.22 28.44 10.60
C GLU A 118 -0.81 27.82 10.64
N GLY A 119 -0.72 26.53 10.97
CA GLY A 119 0.54 25.80 11.01
C GLY A 119 1.08 25.42 9.62
N ASP A 120 2.19 24.70 9.61
CA ASP A 120 2.81 24.19 8.39
C ASP A 120 1.93 23.14 7.71
N PRO A 121 1.42 23.40 6.51
CA PRO A 121 0.53 22.47 5.79
C PRO A 121 1.22 21.16 5.42
N GLN A 122 2.55 21.11 5.32
CA GLN A 122 3.29 19.88 5.02
C GLN A 122 3.21 18.84 6.15
N HIS A 123 2.86 19.26 7.35
CA HIS A 123 2.72 18.39 8.51
C HIS A 123 1.26 18.06 8.85
N VAL A 124 0.33 18.46 8.00
CA VAL A 124 -1.11 18.22 8.19
C VAL A 124 -1.61 17.21 7.18
N ILE A 125 -2.33 16.20 7.64
CA ILE A 125 -3.01 15.24 6.79
C ILE A 125 -4.52 15.43 6.92
N CYS A 126 -5.24 15.24 5.83
CA CYS A 126 -6.70 15.20 5.83
C CYS A 126 -7.15 13.85 6.40
N TYR A 127 -7.48 13.83 7.67
CA TYR A 127 -7.74 12.59 8.42
C TYR A 127 -8.81 11.71 7.82
N GLU A 128 -9.82 12.31 7.28
CA GLU A 128 -10.93 11.55 6.74
C GLU A 128 -10.67 11.16 5.30
N GLY A 129 -10.42 12.14 4.41
CA GLY A 129 -10.11 11.84 3.03
C GLY A 129 -10.47 12.93 2.04
N LEU A 130 -10.87 12.52 0.83
CA LEU A 130 -11.20 13.37 -0.29
C LEU A 130 -12.64 13.13 -0.73
N ARG A 131 -13.36 14.21 -1.03
CA ARG A 131 -14.66 14.16 -1.74
C ARG A 131 -14.51 14.74 -3.13
N LYS A 132 -15.11 14.07 -4.11
CA LYS A 132 -15.15 14.55 -5.49
C LYS A 132 -15.91 15.85 -5.61
N ASP A 133 -17.10 15.88 -5.00
CA ASP A 133 -18.01 17.01 -4.98
C ASP A 133 -18.42 17.33 -3.56
N LEU A 134 -18.68 18.59 -3.26
CA LEU A 134 -19.34 19.00 -2.03
C LEU A 134 -20.85 18.84 -2.15
N TYR A 135 -21.25 17.67 -2.57
CA TYR A 135 -22.66 17.36 -2.64
C TYR A 135 -23.22 17.11 -1.23
N HIS A 136 -24.37 17.72 -0.94
CA HIS A 136 -25.11 17.59 0.33
C HIS A 136 -24.57 18.38 1.51
N GLY A 137 -24.67 19.69 1.39
CA GLY A 137 -24.35 20.75 2.35
C GLY A 137 -24.72 20.60 3.81
N ASN A 138 -25.38 19.53 4.22
CA ASN A 138 -25.82 19.35 5.59
C ASN A 138 -24.77 18.71 6.51
N HIS A 139 -23.73 18.10 5.97
CA HIS A 139 -22.69 17.44 6.77
C HIS A 139 -21.38 18.24 6.87
N PHE A 140 -21.25 19.34 6.11
CA PHE A 140 -19.99 20.06 5.99
C PHE A 140 -20.17 21.59 6.10
N GLU A 141 -20.85 22.02 7.14
CA GLU A 141 -20.98 23.45 7.45
C GLU A 141 -19.67 24.26 7.42
N PRO A 142 -18.51 23.69 7.80
CA PRO A 142 -17.26 24.42 7.71
C PRO A 142 -16.87 24.85 6.29
N PHE A 143 -17.45 24.21 5.28
CA PHE A 143 -17.17 24.51 3.87
C PHE A 143 -18.15 25.47 3.22
N GLN A 144 -19.22 25.85 3.89
CA GLN A 144 -20.13 26.84 3.35
C GLN A 144 -19.38 28.16 3.12
N GLY A 145 -19.20 28.53 1.87
CA GLY A 145 -18.44 29.70 1.45
C GLY A 145 -17.01 29.44 0.94
N LEU A 146 -16.53 28.19 1.00
CA LEU A 146 -15.25 27.78 0.41
C LEU A 146 -15.44 27.08 -0.95
N LEU A 147 -16.67 26.92 -1.39
CA LEU A 147 -17.04 26.08 -2.51
C LEU A 147 -16.69 26.73 -3.84
N SER A 148 -15.73 26.16 -4.53
CA SER A 148 -15.61 26.30 -5.98
C SER A 148 -16.19 25.02 -6.62
N ASP A 149 -16.70 25.12 -7.84
CA ASP A 149 -17.30 24.00 -8.59
C ASP A 149 -16.27 22.92 -9.00
N GLU A 150 -15.05 23.02 -8.52
CA GLU A 150 -13.94 22.16 -8.93
C GLU A 150 -13.39 21.35 -7.75
N GLY A 151 -13.97 20.19 -7.45
CA GLY A 151 -13.36 19.20 -6.54
C GLY A 151 -12.03 18.65 -7.05
N PRO A 152 -11.35 17.78 -6.33
CA PRO A 152 -11.73 17.22 -5.03
C PRO A 152 -11.48 18.17 -3.86
N TYR A 153 -12.15 17.87 -2.76
CA TYR A 153 -12.01 18.57 -1.49
C TYR A 153 -11.38 17.67 -0.47
N ALA A 154 -10.37 18.18 0.23
CA ALA A 154 -9.73 17.50 1.33
C ALA A 154 -10.51 17.77 2.62
N ILE A 155 -11.03 16.72 3.23
CA ILE A 155 -11.87 16.80 4.42
C ILE A 155 -11.29 15.99 5.58
N GLY A 156 -11.79 16.26 6.74
CA GLY A 156 -11.33 15.69 7.98
C GLY A 156 -11.09 16.76 8.97
N ASP A 157 -10.11 16.87 9.68
CA ASP A 157 -9.74 17.92 10.61
C ASP A 157 -10.75 19.03 10.88
N GLN A 158 -11.73 18.71 11.64
CA GLN A 158 -12.74 19.69 12.02
C GLN A 158 -12.22 20.60 13.13
N VAL A 159 -11.20 21.35 12.86
CA VAL A 159 -10.59 22.25 13.84
C VAL A 159 -11.59 23.26 14.38
N LYS A 160 -12.60 23.63 13.57
CA LYS A 160 -13.68 24.54 14.02
C LYS A 160 -14.75 23.90 14.87
N THR A 161 -15.02 22.62 14.66
CA THR A 161 -16.17 21.94 15.27
C THR A 161 -15.76 20.80 16.20
N MET A 162 -14.47 20.64 16.41
CA MET A 162 -13.96 19.58 17.27
C MET A 162 -14.46 19.71 18.68
N SER A 163 -15.32 18.78 19.05
CA SER A 163 -15.77 18.60 20.42
C SER A 163 -14.82 17.79 21.28
N SER A 164 -13.86 17.08 20.66
CA SER A 164 -12.90 16.28 21.40
C SER A 164 -11.59 16.11 20.63
N ALA A 165 -10.47 16.01 21.35
CA ALA A 165 -9.16 15.72 20.81
C ALA A 165 -9.06 14.30 20.18
N THR A 166 -10.07 13.46 20.37
CA THR A 166 -10.11 12.09 19.85
C THR A 166 -10.22 12.02 18.35
N ASP A 167 -10.86 13.00 17.73
CA ASP A 167 -11.02 13.03 16.27
C ASP A 167 -9.70 13.21 15.54
N ILE A 168 -8.77 13.99 16.10
CA ILE A 168 -7.42 14.16 15.55
C ILE A 168 -6.60 12.87 15.65
N CYS A 169 -6.75 12.12 16.72
CA CYS A 169 -5.89 10.97 17.02
C CYS A 169 -6.39 9.66 16.40
N LEU A 170 -7.70 9.51 16.21
CA LEU A 170 -8.29 8.23 15.80
C LEU A 170 -7.99 7.87 14.36
N TYR A 171 -7.96 8.83 13.45
CA TYR A 171 -7.90 8.55 12.03
C TYR A 171 -6.53 8.77 11.38
N GLY A 172 -5.64 9.49 12.01
CA GLY A 172 -4.44 9.99 11.35
C GLY A 172 -3.18 9.19 11.63
N SER A 173 -2.68 9.25 12.83
CA SER A 173 -1.27 8.97 13.11
C SER A 173 -0.88 7.49 12.95
N ALA A 174 -1.68 6.55 13.44
CA ALA A 174 -1.34 5.12 13.36
C ALA A 174 -1.33 4.60 11.92
N TRP A 175 -2.31 5.01 11.13
CA TRP A 175 -2.43 4.56 9.74
C TRP A 175 -1.38 5.16 8.82
N VAL A 176 -1.01 6.41 9.04
CA VAL A 176 0.12 7.06 8.36
C VAL A 176 1.41 6.31 8.64
N GLY A 177 1.67 5.98 9.91
CA GLY A 177 2.83 5.19 10.29
C GLY A 177 2.88 3.80 9.65
N MET A 178 1.73 3.14 9.49
CA MET A 178 1.65 1.86 8.79
C MET A 178 2.04 1.99 7.31
N LEU A 179 1.49 2.97 6.59
CA LEU A 179 1.86 3.18 5.19
C LEU A 179 3.34 3.58 5.06
N ALA A 180 3.79 4.49 5.89
CA ALA A 180 5.18 4.96 5.90
C ALA A 180 6.19 3.83 6.21
N SER A 181 5.79 2.82 7.00
CA SER A 181 6.64 1.65 7.26
C SER A 181 6.75 0.68 6.08
N ILE A 182 5.81 0.74 5.15
CA ILE A 182 5.78 -0.15 3.98
C ILE A 182 6.53 0.46 2.79
N VAL A 183 6.35 1.76 2.55
CA VAL A 183 6.76 2.41 1.30
C VAL A 183 8.10 3.09 1.47
N ASP A 184 9.04 2.72 0.60
CA ASP A 184 10.30 3.42 0.45
C ASP A 184 10.56 3.72 -1.03
N THR A 185 11.29 4.79 -1.31
CA THR A 185 11.73 5.14 -2.66
C THR A 185 12.98 4.36 -3.05
N THR A 186 13.26 4.25 -4.35
CA THR A 186 14.50 3.66 -4.85
C THR A 186 15.31 4.71 -5.63
N ASN A 187 16.46 4.31 -6.15
CA ASN A 187 17.24 5.12 -7.08
C ASN A 187 16.56 5.35 -8.45
N VAL A 188 15.45 4.67 -8.71
CA VAL A 188 14.69 4.80 -9.96
C VAL A 188 13.31 5.38 -9.64
N GLU A 189 13.00 6.51 -10.25
CA GLU A 189 11.68 7.13 -10.12
C GLU A 189 10.57 6.14 -10.50
N CYS A 190 9.41 6.22 -9.85
CA CYS A 190 8.26 5.32 -10.04
C CYS A 190 8.52 3.84 -9.75
N ILE A 191 9.64 3.49 -9.14
CA ILE A 191 9.86 2.15 -8.58
C ILE A 191 9.99 2.27 -7.07
N LEU A 192 9.06 1.66 -6.35
CA LEU A 192 9.04 1.63 -4.89
C LEU A 192 9.63 0.31 -4.39
N GLN A 193 10.27 0.37 -3.23
CA GLN A 193 10.61 -0.79 -2.43
C GLN A 193 9.57 -0.92 -1.32
N LEU A 194 8.77 -1.98 -1.34
CA LEU A 194 7.68 -2.20 -0.40
C LEU A 194 8.08 -3.27 0.61
N ASP A 195 8.15 -2.92 1.88
CA ASP A 195 8.45 -3.87 2.96
C ASP A 195 7.24 -4.75 3.25
N CYS A 196 7.31 -6.02 2.83
CA CYS A 196 6.25 -7.01 3.04
C CYS A 196 6.20 -7.54 4.48
N ASN A 197 7.16 -7.20 5.32
CA ASN A 197 7.20 -7.60 6.73
C ASN A 197 6.67 -6.51 7.67
N ALA A 198 6.66 -5.26 7.24
CA ALA A 198 6.35 -4.12 8.10
C ALA A 198 5.02 -4.26 8.83
N THR A 199 4.00 -4.76 8.14
CA THR A 199 2.63 -4.93 8.66
C THR A 199 2.18 -6.38 8.79
N ASP A 200 3.08 -7.33 8.59
CA ASP A 200 2.82 -8.76 8.79
C ASP A 200 3.04 -9.14 10.27
N PHE A 201 2.17 -8.61 11.12
CA PHE A 201 2.36 -8.61 12.58
C PHE A 201 2.42 -9.99 13.23
N TYR A 202 1.84 -11.00 12.59
CA TYR A 202 1.75 -12.37 13.14
C TYR A 202 2.76 -13.34 12.53
N SER A 203 3.71 -12.83 11.74
CA SER A 203 4.82 -13.64 11.21
C SER A 203 6.09 -13.43 12.02
N THR A 204 7.04 -14.35 11.91
CA THR A 204 8.35 -14.23 12.54
C THR A 204 9.15 -13.05 12.01
N ARG A 205 8.86 -12.61 10.78
CA ARG A 205 9.58 -11.53 10.07
C ARG A 205 11.10 -11.72 10.05
N LYS A 206 11.56 -12.96 10.14
CA LYS A 206 12.98 -13.30 10.29
C LYS A 206 13.83 -12.86 9.09
N TYR A 207 13.27 -12.97 7.88
CA TYR A 207 13.97 -12.62 6.66
C TYR A 207 13.35 -11.39 6.01
N PRO A 208 14.11 -10.30 5.83
CA PRO A 208 13.60 -9.11 5.13
C PRO A 208 13.04 -9.50 3.77
N THR A 209 11.85 -9.01 3.44
CA THR A 209 11.13 -9.36 2.22
C THR A 209 10.55 -8.13 1.58
N TYR A 210 10.91 -7.87 0.32
CA TYR A 210 10.55 -6.66 -0.40
C TYR A 210 9.86 -6.96 -1.71
N LEU A 211 8.77 -6.26 -1.98
CA LEU A 211 8.11 -6.24 -3.28
C LEU A 211 8.58 -4.99 -4.06
N LEU A 212 9.01 -5.19 -5.30
CA LEU A 212 9.30 -4.13 -6.25
C LEU A 212 8.54 -4.40 -7.55
N PHE A 213 8.05 -3.35 -8.18
CA PHE A 213 7.37 -3.41 -9.47
C PHE A 213 7.98 -2.39 -10.42
N ASN A 214 8.36 -2.82 -11.62
CA ASN A 214 8.85 -1.95 -12.68
C ASN A 214 7.71 -1.59 -13.65
N PRO A 215 7.21 -0.34 -13.65
CA PRO A 215 6.14 0.09 -14.56
C PRO A 215 6.62 0.43 -15.97
N TYR A 216 7.93 0.46 -16.20
CA TYR A 216 8.51 0.86 -17.48
C TYR A 216 8.45 -0.28 -18.49
N PHE A 217 8.51 0.09 -19.77
CA PHE A 217 8.62 -0.84 -20.89
C PHE A 217 10.07 -1.29 -21.16
N GLU A 218 11.01 -0.92 -20.32
CA GLU A 218 12.41 -1.28 -20.37
C GLU A 218 12.91 -1.81 -19.02
N ALA A 219 13.96 -2.60 -19.05
CA ALA A 219 14.59 -3.09 -17.83
C ALA A 219 15.24 -1.93 -17.05
N LYS A 220 15.14 -1.97 -15.73
CA LYS A 220 15.73 -0.98 -14.82
C LYS A 220 16.68 -1.64 -13.85
N GLU A 221 17.83 -1.02 -13.64
CA GLU A 221 18.73 -1.40 -12.55
C GLU A 221 18.31 -0.64 -11.28
N VAL A 222 17.90 -1.40 -10.27
CA VAL A 222 17.38 -0.86 -9.01
C VAL A 222 18.28 -1.25 -7.87
N THR A 223 18.74 -0.29 -7.10
CA THR A 223 19.51 -0.49 -5.88
C THR A 223 18.56 -0.70 -4.72
N LEU A 224 18.75 -1.80 -3.97
CA LEU A 224 17.96 -2.09 -2.78
C LEU A 224 18.38 -1.17 -1.62
N ASN A 225 17.40 -0.66 -0.89
CA ASN A 225 17.61 0.14 0.31
C ASN A 225 18.01 -0.74 1.50
N GLN A 226 18.96 -1.64 1.25
CA GLN A 226 19.53 -2.56 2.22
C GLN A 226 21.04 -2.59 2.09
N HIS A 227 21.72 -2.40 3.21
CA HIS A 227 23.17 -2.60 3.29
C HIS A 227 23.45 -3.95 3.93
N PHE A 228 23.96 -4.89 3.16
CA PHE A 228 24.25 -6.25 3.64
C PHE A 228 25.62 -6.31 4.32
N THR A 229 25.63 -6.46 5.63
CA THR A 229 26.87 -6.63 6.42
C THR A 229 27.43 -8.03 6.36
N GLU A 230 26.60 -9.01 5.98
CA GLU A 230 26.96 -10.42 5.80
C GLU A 230 26.57 -10.90 4.42
N PRO A 231 27.27 -11.92 3.86
CA PRO A 231 26.89 -12.50 2.57
C PRO A 231 25.44 -12.96 2.58
N THR A 232 24.64 -12.38 1.68
CA THR A 232 23.18 -12.58 1.59
C THR A 232 22.80 -13.04 0.19
N ASP A 233 21.96 -14.03 0.09
CA ASP A 233 21.35 -14.50 -1.14
C ASP A 233 19.99 -13.84 -1.32
N LEU A 234 19.70 -13.32 -2.53
CA LEU A 234 18.43 -12.72 -2.90
C LEU A 234 17.59 -13.77 -3.65
N TYR A 235 16.55 -14.27 -3.01
CA TYR A 235 15.63 -15.23 -3.58
C TYR A 235 14.32 -14.55 -3.98
N ASP A 236 13.92 -14.69 -5.25
CA ASP A 236 12.67 -14.13 -5.75
C ASP A 236 11.54 -15.16 -5.68
N LEU A 237 10.50 -14.82 -4.93
CA LEU A 237 9.29 -15.65 -4.76
C LEU A 237 8.48 -15.77 -6.05
N VAL A 238 8.54 -14.80 -6.98
CA VAL A 238 7.79 -14.82 -8.24
C VAL A 238 8.43 -15.82 -9.21
N SER A 239 9.71 -15.67 -9.49
CA SER A 239 10.44 -16.53 -10.43
C SER A 239 10.90 -17.84 -9.84
N LYS A 240 10.83 -18.03 -8.50
CA LYS A 240 11.34 -19.20 -7.75
C LYS A 240 12.84 -19.42 -7.89
N LYS A 241 13.61 -18.35 -8.08
CA LYS A 241 15.05 -18.39 -8.34
C LYS A 241 15.82 -17.44 -7.43
N TYR A 242 17.08 -17.79 -7.21
CA TYR A 242 18.05 -16.84 -6.67
C TYR A 242 18.46 -15.90 -7.79
N ILE A 243 18.12 -14.61 -7.66
CA ILE A 243 18.48 -13.57 -8.64
C ILE A 243 19.91 -13.07 -8.43
N LYS A 244 20.41 -13.14 -7.19
CA LYS A 244 21.79 -12.80 -6.84
C LYS A 244 22.21 -13.60 -5.62
N LYS A 245 23.50 -13.91 -5.48
CA LYS A 245 24.04 -14.67 -4.34
C LYS A 245 25.26 -13.99 -3.74
N ASN A 246 25.48 -14.25 -2.45
CA ASN A 246 26.61 -13.72 -1.69
C ASN A 246 26.75 -12.19 -1.79
N CYS A 247 25.64 -11.49 -1.79
CA CYS A 247 25.63 -10.02 -1.82
C CYS A 247 26.19 -9.47 -0.50
N THR A 248 27.04 -8.45 -0.60
CA THR A 248 27.54 -7.67 0.53
C THR A 248 27.52 -6.19 0.19
N GLY A 249 27.35 -5.34 1.18
CA GLY A 249 27.24 -3.89 0.96
C GLY A 249 25.97 -3.49 0.22
N GLU A 250 26.08 -2.45 -0.59
CA GLU A 250 25.04 -1.98 -1.47
C GLU A 250 24.85 -2.96 -2.65
N THR A 251 23.62 -3.24 -3.00
CA THR A 251 23.32 -4.26 -4.01
C THR A 251 22.19 -3.81 -4.93
N SER A 252 22.46 -3.86 -6.24
CA SER A 252 21.48 -3.61 -7.30
C SER A 252 20.99 -4.90 -7.95
N ILE A 253 19.78 -4.85 -8.48
CA ILE A 253 19.15 -5.92 -9.26
C ILE A 253 18.58 -5.37 -10.56
N ILE A 254 18.36 -6.23 -11.55
CA ILE A 254 17.67 -5.86 -12.78
C ILE A 254 16.20 -6.26 -12.68
N LEU A 255 15.31 -5.29 -12.83
CA LEU A 255 13.86 -5.50 -12.95
C LEU A 255 13.46 -5.46 -14.42
N ASN A 256 12.89 -6.55 -14.91
CA ASN A 256 12.37 -6.62 -16.27
C ASN A 256 11.19 -5.68 -16.50
N PRO A 257 10.88 -5.31 -17.76
CA PRO A 257 9.74 -4.46 -18.10
C PRO A 257 8.41 -5.03 -17.58
N ASP A 258 7.52 -4.17 -17.10
CA ASP A 258 6.17 -4.50 -16.60
C ASP A 258 6.14 -5.74 -15.69
N ASN A 259 7.13 -5.86 -14.81
CA ASN A 259 7.30 -7.04 -13.98
C ASN A 259 7.50 -6.70 -12.51
N ALA A 260 7.07 -7.61 -11.64
CA ALA A 260 7.30 -7.56 -10.21
C ALA A 260 8.26 -8.65 -9.76
N VAL A 261 9.03 -8.35 -8.71
CA VAL A 261 9.80 -9.35 -7.94
C VAL A 261 9.43 -9.23 -6.47
N THR A 262 9.39 -10.36 -5.79
CA THR A 262 9.26 -10.39 -4.33
C THR A 262 10.50 -11.06 -3.75
N ILE A 263 11.41 -10.24 -3.26
CA ILE A 263 12.75 -10.66 -2.86
C ILE A 263 12.78 -11.01 -1.38
N VAL A 264 13.22 -12.20 -1.05
CA VAL A 264 13.57 -12.60 0.32
C VAL A 264 15.08 -12.55 0.47
N CYS A 265 15.55 -11.80 1.46
CA CYS A 265 16.98 -11.67 1.79
C CYS A 265 17.36 -12.78 2.76
N ILE A 266 18.12 -13.77 2.28
CA ILE A 266 18.47 -14.98 3.02
C ILE A 266 19.98 -14.99 3.29
N PRO A 267 20.47 -15.12 4.54
CA PRO A 267 21.89 -15.29 4.80
C PRO A 267 22.47 -16.44 3.97
N ALA A 268 23.60 -16.22 3.30
CA ALA A 268 24.18 -17.22 2.43
C ALA A 268 24.54 -18.51 3.20
N SER A 269 24.92 -18.37 4.47
CA SER A 269 25.25 -19.45 5.40
C SER A 269 24.04 -20.24 5.92
N ALA A 270 22.81 -19.72 5.76
CA ALA A 270 21.59 -20.35 6.28
C ALA A 270 21.33 -21.71 5.62
N LYS A 271 20.84 -22.67 6.41
CA LYS A 271 20.48 -24.01 5.90
C LYS A 271 19.19 -23.94 5.10
N LYS A 272 19.24 -24.24 3.82
CA LYS A 272 18.12 -24.21 2.88
C LYS A 272 17.64 -25.62 2.57
N THR A 273 16.36 -25.88 2.72
CA THR A 273 15.75 -27.21 2.49
C THR A 273 14.46 -27.06 1.68
N LYS A 274 14.30 -27.87 0.65
CA LYS A 274 13.05 -27.97 -0.11
C LYS A 274 12.26 -29.17 0.38
N LYS A 275 11.05 -28.96 0.86
CA LYS A 275 10.20 -30.03 1.40
C LYS A 275 8.72 -29.70 1.17
N HIS A 276 7.97 -30.69 0.66
CA HIS A 276 6.51 -30.59 0.40
C HIS A 276 6.11 -29.32 -0.40
N GLY A 277 6.86 -29.00 -1.47
CA GLY A 277 6.59 -27.81 -2.29
C GLY A 277 6.86 -26.47 -1.59
N LYS A 278 7.68 -26.46 -0.54
CA LYS A 278 8.04 -25.26 0.23
C LYS A 278 9.57 -25.13 0.31
N LEU A 279 10.04 -23.87 0.33
CA LEU A 279 11.43 -23.56 0.69
C LEU A 279 11.49 -23.21 2.17
N ILE A 280 12.30 -23.95 2.91
CA ILE A 280 12.51 -23.78 4.35
C ILE A 280 13.94 -23.32 4.57
N VAL A 281 14.12 -22.25 5.32
CA VAL A 281 15.42 -21.68 5.68
C VAL A 281 15.55 -21.64 7.20
N ASP A 282 16.50 -22.36 7.77
CA ASP A 282 16.71 -22.49 9.22
C ASP A 282 15.41 -22.74 10.01
N GLY A 283 14.56 -23.63 9.47
CA GLY A 283 13.28 -23.99 10.08
C GLY A 283 12.09 -23.12 9.73
N GLU A 284 12.30 -21.93 9.14
CA GLU A 284 11.24 -21.03 8.72
C GLU A 284 10.85 -21.23 7.26
N ILE A 285 9.56 -21.22 6.96
CA ILE A 285 9.08 -21.29 5.58
C ILE A 285 9.21 -19.90 4.96
N VAL A 286 10.01 -19.80 3.89
CA VAL A 286 10.18 -18.54 3.14
C VAL A 286 9.47 -18.53 1.79
N ASP A 287 9.20 -19.71 1.22
CA ASP A 287 8.36 -19.86 0.04
C ASP A 287 7.37 -20.98 0.27
N TYR A 288 6.09 -20.63 0.21
CA TYR A 288 4.98 -21.56 0.46
C TYR A 288 4.53 -22.33 -0.80
N ARG A 289 5.01 -21.95 -1.98
CA ARG A 289 4.50 -22.40 -3.28
C ARG A 289 5.63 -22.63 -4.29
N LEU A 290 6.57 -23.53 -3.97
CA LEU A 290 7.65 -23.91 -4.89
C LEU A 290 7.12 -24.61 -6.14
#